data_ae3dc0f98965baff7004b521e2172a43
#
_entry.id   ae3dc0f98965baff7004b521e2172a43
#
_cell.length_a   1.000
_cell.length_b   1.000
_cell.length_c   1.000
_cell.angle_alpha   90.00
_cell.angle_beta   90.00
_cell.angle_gamma   90.00
#
_symmetry.space_group_name_H-M   'P 1'
#
loop_
_entity.id
_entity.type
_entity.pdbx_description
1 polymer ?
#
loop_
_entity_poly.entity_id
_entity_poly.type
_entity_poly.pdbx_seq_one_letter_code
_entity_poly.pdbx_strand_id
1 'polypeptide(L)'
;MDTIETMTRIDSGAFDEAFGYLYSEKAQEQRARYKNAALQFETLFGAGREIRLFSAPGRTEVGGNHTDHQHGRVLAAGVNLDVIAVASKNDDRIIRIKSEGFPMDVVDLSDLSARDDERNTAAALIRGVAARLAAMGHPVAGFDAYTTSNVLKGSGLSSSAAFETIVGTMLGSLYADGSVDAVQIAQIGQYAENVYFGKPSGLMDQMACSVGGFITIDFADPEKPVVEKVDFDFARSGYKLCIVDTGGNHADLTDDYASAAVEMCSVARALGKEVLRDIAPETFYGRVASLRGKCTDRALLRAFHFYGDNARVPRQVAALRAGDFETFKALVIESGRSSFMYLQNVYTCKNPDEQGLSLALAMSEHLLAGRGAWRVHGGGFAGTIQSFVPDDLLEAYRERMESVFGAGSCHALSIRPVGGVEITPKLGA
;
A
#
# COMPACT_ATOMS: atom_id res chain seq x y z
N MET A 1 -18.56 21.51 10.34
CA MET A 1 -19.86 21.49 9.59
C MET A 1 -20.66 20.31 10.08
N ASP A 2 -22.00 20.44 10.19
CA ASP A 2 -22.82 19.25 10.46
C ASP A 2 -23.08 18.43 9.17
N THR A 3 -23.77 17.32 9.29
CA THR A 3 -24.07 16.39 8.16
C THR A 3 -24.84 17.08 7.05
N ILE A 4 -25.88 17.88 7.40
CA ILE A 4 -26.75 18.55 6.41
C ILE A 4 -25.96 19.61 5.64
N GLU A 5 -25.19 20.43 6.33
CA GLU A 5 -24.33 21.44 5.70
C GLU A 5 -23.29 20.76 4.79
N THR A 6 -22.66 19.68 5.26
CA THR A 6 -21.66 18.93 4.49
C THR A 6 -22.26 18.37 3.19
N MET A 7 -23.41 17.72 3.25
CA MET A 7 -24.11 17.20 2.06
C MET A 7 -24.49 18.32 1.09
N THR A 8 -25.02 19.44 1.60
CA THR A 8 -25.38 20.60 0.79
C THR A 8 -24.16 21.17 0.05
N ARG A 9 -23.02 21.23 0.70
CA ARG A 9 -21.77 21.70 0.11
C ARG A 9 -21.20 20.72 -0.93
N ILE A 10 -21.34 19.42 -0.70
CA ILE A 10 -20.99 18.39 -1.72
C ILE A 10 -21.88 18.56 -2.97
N ASP A 11 -23.19 18.72 -2.78
CA ASP A 11 -24.15 18.90 -3.88
C ASP A 11 -23.90 20.18 -4.67
N SER A 12 -23.52 21.27 -4.01
CA SER A 12 -23.17 22.54 -4.65
C SER A 12 -21.83 22.52 -5.39
N GLY A 13 -21.05 21.43 -5.31
CA GLY A 13 -19.74 21.30 -5.92
C GLY A 13 -18.58 21.93 -5.12
N ALA A 14 -18.79 22.35 -3.89
CA ALA A 14 -17.75 22.97 -3.07
C ALA A 14 -16.53 22.05 -2.80
N PHE A 15 -16.68 20.73 -2.97
CA PHE A 15 -15.61 19.75 -2.82
C PHE A 15 -15.05 19.23 -4.15
N ASP A 16 -15.49 19.75 -5.31
CA ASP A 16 -15.12 19.19 -6.61
C ASP A 16 -13.61 19.30 -6.89
N GLU A 17 -12.99 20.40 -6.47
CA GLU A 17 -11.54 20.57 -6.60
C GLU A 17 -10.80 19.52 -5.77
N ALA A 18 -11.20 19.30 -4.52
CA ALA A 18 -10.63 18.27 -3.66
C ALA A 18 -10.83 16.87 -4.24
N PHE A 19 -12.03 16.55 -4.73
CA PHE A 19 -12.29 15.26 -5.37
C PHE A 19 -11.51 15.09 -6.67
N GLY A 20 -11.38 16.14 -7.49
CA GLY A 20 -10.54 16.14 -8.69
C GLY A 20 -9.09 15.85 -8.37
N TYR A 21 -8.55 16.49 -7.32
CA TYR A 21 -7.19 16.30 -6.86
C TYR A 21 -6.93 14.86 -6.37
N LEU A 22 -7.90 14.27 -5.64
CA LEU A 22 -7.73 12.94 -5.04
C LEU A 22 -8.03 11.79 -6.01
N TYR A 23 -9.03 11.94 -6.88
CA TYR A 23 -9.61 10.82 -7.63
C TYR A 23 -9.56 10.98 -9.14
N SER A 24 -9.06 12.11 -9.63
CA SER A 24 -8.93 12.39 -11.07
C SER A 24 -10.26 12.16 -11.82
N GLU A 25 -10.29 11.25 -12.79
CA GLU A 25 -11.46 10.95 -13.64
C GLU A 25 -12.68 10.41 -12.83
N LYS A 26 -12.45 9.82 -11.65
CA LYS A 26 -13.51 9.26 -10.78
C LYS A 26 -14.09 10.25 -9.78
N ALA A 27 -13.77 11.54 -9.89
CA ALA A 27 -14.18 12.57 -8.93
C ALA A 27 -15.71 12.64 -8.74
N GLN A 28 -16.50 12.51 -9.79
CA GLN A 28 -17.96 12.62 -9.72
C GLN A 28 -18.62 11.46 -8.94
N GLU A 29 -18.04 10.26 -9.01
CA GLU A 29 -18.53 9.09 -8.28
C GLU A 29 -18.39 9.29 -6.76
N GLN A 30 -17.46 10.13 -6.33
CA GLN A 30 -17.17 10.32 -4.91
C GLN A 30 -18.25 11.12 -4.18
N ARG A 31 -18.95 12.02 -4.84
CA ARG A 31 -20.04 12.80 -4.21
C ARG A 31 -21.06 11.89 -3.53
N ALA A 32 -21.55 10.87 -4.24
CA ALA A 32 -22.52 9.92 -3.68
C ALA A 32 -21.93 9.11 -2.53
N ARG A 33 -20.66 8.68 -2.65
CA ARG A 33 -19.95 7.89 -1.62
C ARG A 33 -19.78 8.67 -0.32
N TYR A 34 -19.32 9.94 -0.38
CA TYR A 34 -19.16 10.78 0.81
C TYR A 34 -20.48 11.18 1.43
N LYS A 35 -21.51 11.47 0.63
CA LYS A 35 -22.86 11.74 1.14
C LYS A 35 -23.44 10.53 1.87
N ASN A 36 -23.31 9.33 1.29
CA ASN A 36 -23.75 8.11 1.96
C ASN A 36 -23.01 7.89 3.28
N ALA A 37 -21.70 8.08 3.31
CA ALA A 37 -20.91 7.95 4.53
C ALA A 37 -21.37 8.94 5.62
N ALA A 38 -21.68 10.19 5.24
CA ALA A 38 -22.21 11.20 6.16
C ALA A 38 -23.60 10.82 6.73
N LEU A 39 -24.49 10.28 5.89
CA LEU A 39 -25.81 9.78 6.32
C LEU A 39 -25.67 8.58 7.26
N GLN A 40 -24.78 7.64 6.97
CA GLN A 40 -24.52 6.50 7.84
C GLN A 40 -23.97 6.93 9.20
N PHE A 41 -23.05 7.91 9.21
CA PHE A 41 -22.56 8.51 10.45
C PHE A 41 -23.70 9.10 11.28
N GLU A 42 -24.55 9.93 10.68
CA GLU A 42 -25.69 10.54 11.36
C GLU A 42 -26.67 9.49 11.91
N THR A 43 -26.94 8.46 11.15
CA THR A 43 -27.84 7.34 11.56
C THR A 43 -27.30 6.62 12.80
N LEU A 44 -25.98 6.47 12.91
CA LEU A 44 -25.35 5.74 14.01
C LEU A 44 -25.11 6.59 15.26
N PHE A 45 -24.74 7.85 15.07
CA PHE A 45 -24.21 8.70 16.14
C PHE A 45 -25.05 9.97 16.41
N GLY A 46 -26.14 10.16 15.66
CA GLY A 46 -27.07 11.28 15.84
C GLY A 46 -26.77 12.50 14.97
N ALA A 47 -27.80 13.30 14.75
CA ALA A 47 -27.76 14.53 13.95
C ALA A 47 -27.12 15.72 14.70
N GLY A 48 -26.74 16.76 13.95
CA GLY A 48 -26.29 18.03 14.48
C GLY A 48 -24.86 18.05 15.04
N ARG A 49 -24.11 16.98 14.85
CA ARG A 49 -22.70 16.89 15.28
C ARG A 49 -21.78 17.55 14.25
N GLU A 50 -20.74 18.22 14.71
CA GLU A 50 -19.68 18.69 13.84
C GLU A 50 -18.89 17.50 13.30
N ILE A 51 -18.92 17.30 11.97
CA ILE A 51 -18.20 16.23 11.30
C ILE A 51 -17.04 16.76 10.47
N ARG A 52 -16.03 15.90 10.30
CA ARG A 52 -14.90 16.07 9.38
C ARG A 52 -14.79 14.87 8.46
N LEU A 53 -14.32 15.12 7.23
CA LEU A 53 -14.16 14.10 6.20
C LEU A 53 -12.67 13.74 6.05
N PHE A 54 -12.38 12.46 5.94
CA PHE A 54 -11.01 11.95 5.81
C PHE A 54 -10.91 10.92 4.70
N SER A 55 -9.70 10.77 4.17
CA SER A 55 -9.39 9.74 3.20
C SER A 55 -7.93 9.29 3.33
N ALA A 56 -7.69 7.98 3.22
CA ALA A 56 -6.35 7.40 3.16
C ALA A 56 -6.29 6.35 2.04
N PRO A 57 -5.36 6.48 1.08
CA PRO A 57 -5.26 5.58 -0.07
C PRO A 57 -4.72 4.21 0.30
N GLY A 58 -5.04 3.22 -0.54
CA GLY A 58 -4.20 2.05 -0.70
C GLY A 58 -2.91 2.39 -1.45
N ARG A 59 -2.03 1.40 -1.60
CA ARG A 59 -0.74 1.59 -2.27
C ARG A 59 -0.45 0.49 -3.29
N THR A 60 0.43 0.79 -4.23
CA THR A 60 1.03 -0.18 -5.14
C THR A 60 2.55 -0.22 -4.95
N GLU A 61 3.14 -1.41 -4.99
CA GLU A 61 4.59 -1.59 -5.08
C GLU A 61 5.01 -1.52 -6.54
N VAL A 62 5.87 -0.58 -6.89
CA VAL A 62 6.30 -0.33 -8.28
C VAL A 62 7.66 -0.97 -8.57
N GLY A 63 8.55 -1.02 -7.61
CA GLY A 63 9.87 -1.62 -7.73
C GLY A 63 10.50 -1.94 -6.38
N GLY A 64 11.51 -2.81 -6.37
CA GLY A 64 12.15 -3.28 -5.15
C GLY A 64 11.40 -4.46 -4.51
N ASN A 65 10.95 -5.41 -5.33
CA ASN A 65 10.18 -6.55 -4.86
C ASN A 65 10.97 -7.38 -3.83
N HIS A 66 10.44 -7.53 -2.62
CA HIS A 66 11.10 -8.23 -1.52
C HIS A 66 12.51 -7.73 -1.15
N THR A 67 12.79 -6.45 -1.37
CA THR A 67 14.09 -5.87 -0.97
C THR A 67 14.07 -5.25 0.42
N ASP A 68 12.92 -4.82 0.91
CA ASP A 68 12.71 -4.12 2.19
C ASP A 68 13.20 -4.92 3.40
N HIS A 69 12.87 -6.22 3.49
CA HIS A 69 13.32 -7.09 4.58
C HIS A 69 14.84 -7.41 4.55
N GLN A 70 15.55 -6.96 3.52
CA GLN A 70 17.01 -7.00 3.41
C GLN A 70 17.61 -5.59 3.48
N HIS A 71 16.90 -4.63 4.04
CA HIS A 71 17.28 -3.22 4.15
C HIS A 71 17.55 -2.55 2.78
N GLY A 72 16.86 -3.04 1.75
CA GLY A 72 17.00 -2.53 0.39
C GLY A 72 16.17 -1.28 0.11
N ARG A 73 16.07 -0.96 -1.18
CA ARG A 73 15.29 0.18 -1.69
C ARG A 73 14.00 -0.30 -2.31
N VAL A 74 12.96 0.52 -2.19
CA VAL A 74 11.67 0.30 -2.82
C VAL A 74 11.19 1.56 -3.53
N LEU A 75 10.39 1.37 -4.58
CA LEU A 75 9.59 2.40 -5.22
C LEU A 75 8.13 2.00 -5.08
N ALA A 76 7.34 2.85 -4.46
CA ALA A 76 5.92 2.61 -4.22
C ALA A 76 5.09 3.85 -4.58
N ALA A 77 3.77 3.70 -4.66
CA ALA A 77 2.89 4.83 -4.92
C ALA A 77 1.53 4.66 -4.25
N GLY A 78 0.93 5.77 -3.80
CA GLY A 78 -0.47 5.81 -3.40
C GLY A 78 -1.39 5.71 -4.61
N VAL A 79 -2.50 4.97 -4.48
CA VAL A 79 -3.48 4.80 -5.56
C VAL A 79 -4.82 5.46 -5.23
N ASN A 80 -5.69 5.66 -6.22
CA ASN A 80 -6.98 6.32 -6.04
C ASN A 80 -8.09 5.44 -5.46
N LEU A 81 -7.79 4.21 -5.02
CA LEU A 81 -8.65 3.41 -4.14
C LEU A 81 -8.27 3.70 -2.69
N ASP A 82 -9.26 3.95 -1.84
CA ASP A 82 -9.02 4.44 -0.49
C ASP A 82 -10.03 3.93 0.55
N VAL A 83 -9.70 4.18 1.80
CA VAL A 83 -10.63 4.20 2.92
C VAL A 83 -11.04 5.65 3.14
N ILE A 84 -12.34 5.92 3.19
CA ILE A 84 -12.86 7.22 3.62
C ILE A 84 -13.47 7.12 5.00
N ALA A 85 -13.44 8.22 5.76
CA ALA A 85 -14.07 8.32 7.06
C ALA A 85 -14.84 9.63 7.21
N VAL A 86 -15.95 9.54 7.95
CA VAL A 86 -16.65 10.67 8.55
C VAL A 86 -16.46 10.56 10.05
N ALA A 87 -15.87 11.55 10.69
CA ALA A 87 -15.55 11.51 12.11
C ALA A 87 -15.96 12.78 12.84
N SER A 88 -16.30 12.62 14.13
CA SER A 88 -16.65 13.70 15.05
C SER A 88 -16.04 13.43 16.42
N LYS A 89 -15.52 14.46 17.08
CA LYS A 89 -15.10 14.37 18.48
C LYS A 89 -16.28 13.96 19.34
N ASN A 90 -16.03 13.22 20.41
CA ASN A 90 -17.01 12.94 21.44
C ASN A 90 -16.48 13.42 22.82
N ASP A 91 -17.36 13.41 23.83
CA ASP A 91 -17.07 13.92 25.17
C ASP A 91 -16.60 12.82 26.13
N ASP A 92 -16.43 11.58 25.65
CA ASP A 92 -15.91 10.46 26.44
C ASP A 92 -14.50 10.06 25.99
N ARG A 93 -13.90 9.10 26.69
CA ARG A 93 -12.56 8.60 26.37
C ARG A 93 -12.62 7.31 25.53
N ILE A 94 -13.58 7.21 24.62
CA ILE A 94 -13.80 6.02 23.83
C ILE A 94 -13.70 6.37 22.34
N ILE A 95 -12.94 5.59 21.58
CA ILE A 95 -12.97 5.62 20.12
C ILE A 95 -13.98 4.58 19.67
N ARG A 96 -14.96 4.99 18.84
CA ARG A 96 -15.90 4.10 18.18
C ARG A 96 -15.78 4.25 16.67
N ILE A 97 -15.43 3.16 16.00
CA ILE A 97 -15.34 3.14 14.53
C ILE A 97 -16.29 2.07 14.00
N LYS A 98 -17.27 2.49 13.22
CA LYS A 98 -18.10 1.58 12.45
C LYS A 98 -17.61 1.51 11.01
N SER A 99 -16.91 0.42 10.68
CA SER A 99 -16.54 0.12 9.31
C SER A 99 -17.70 -0.58 8.59
N GLU A 100 -17.98 -0.18 7.35
CA GLU A 100 -19.03 -0.77 6.53
C GLU A 100 -18.86 -2.30 6.40
N GLY A 101 -19.93 -3.05 6.69
CA GLY A 101 -19.90 -4.52 6.64
C GLY A 101 -19.26 -5.22 7.84
N PHE A 102 -18.77 -4.48 8.86
CA PHE A 102 -18.14 -5.05 10.07
C PHE A 102 -18.87 -4.61 11.34
N PRO A 103 -18.70 -5.33 12.46
CA PRO A 103 -19.10 -4.84 13.78
C PRO A 103 -18.47 -3.47 14.10
N MET A 104 -19.02 -2.78 15.09
CA MET A 104 -18.40 -1.55 15.60
C MET A 104 -17.20 -1.91 16.48
N ASP A 105 -16.05 -1.33 16.17
CA ASP A 105 -14.88 -1.36 17.03
C ASP A 105 -15.02 -0.32 18.14
N VAL A 106 -14.73 -0.69 19.38
CA VAL A 106 -14.83 0.17 20.57
C VAL A 106 -13.53 0.06 21.36
N VAL A 107 -12.81 1.17 21.49
CA VAL A 107 -11.53 1.24 22.20
C VAL A 107 -11.59 2.27 23.32
N ASP A 108 -11.50 1.79 24.55
CA ASP A 108 -11.38 2.64 25.75
C ASP A 108 -9.92 3.13 25.88
N LEU A 109 -9.75 4.44 25.90
CA LEU A 109 -8.46 5.14 26.01
C LEU A 109 -7.94 5.24 27.45
N SER A 110 -8.69 4.75 28.45
CA SER A 110 -8.21 4.68 29.85
C SER A 110 -7.12 3.61 30.02
N ASP A 111 -7.10 2.60 29.14
CA ASP A 111 -6.08 1.56 29.07
C ASP A 111 -5.62 1.38 27.62
N LEU A 112 -4.41 1.83 27.35
CA LEU A 112 -3.76 1.74 26.03
C LEU A 112 -2.76 0.56 25.92
N SER A 113 -2.74 -0.36 26.89
CA SER A 113 -1.89 -1.54 26.82
C SER A 113 -2.31 -2.49 25.70
N ALA A 114 -1.34 -3.21 25.12
CA ALA A 114 -1.64 -4.25 24.15
C ALA A 114 -2.39 -5.40 24.82
N ARG A 115 -3.40 -5.96 24.13
CA ARG A 115 -4.27 -7.01 24.62
C ARG A 115 -4.21 -8.24 23.71
N ASP A 116 -3.99 -9.39 24.30
CA ASP A 116 -3.89 -10.63 23.54
C ASP A 116 -5.22 -11.05 22.90
N ASP A 117 -6.36 -10.72 23.50
CA ASP A 117 -7.70 -10.98 23.01
C ASP A 117 -8.11 -10.07 21.83
N GLU A 118 -7.40 -8.95 21.65
CA GLU A 118 -7.59 -8.04 20.50
C GLU A 118 -6.67 -8.39 19.30
N ARG A 119 -5.70 -9.31 19.44
CA ARG A 119 -4.79 -9.65 18.33
C ARG A 119 -5.54 -10.02 17.05
N ASN A 120 -5.03 -9.56 15.91
CA ASN A 120 -5.62 -9.72 14.58
C ASN A 120 -7.00 -9.04 14.42
N THR A 121 -7.33 -8.03 15.23
CA THR A 121 -8.56 -7.24 15.12
C THR A 121 -8.28 -5.77 14.76
N ALA A 122 -9.29 -5.08 14.22
CA ALA A 122 -9.19 -3.64 13.97
C ALA A 122 -9.03 -2.84 15.28
N ALA A 123 -9.65 -3.30 16.38
CA ALA A 123 -9.50 -2.67 17.69
C ALA A 123 -8.04 -2.62 18.15
N ALA A 124 -7.24 -3.66 17.91
CA ALA A 124 -5.81 -3.66 18.20
C ALA A 124 -5.05 -2.57 17.42
N LEU A 125 -5.36 -2.41 16.13
CA LEU A 125 -4.75 -1.34 15.30
C LEU A 125 -5.11 0.05 15.83
N ILE A 126 -6.40 0.29 16.14
CA ILE A 126 -6.89 1.56 16.68
C ILE A 126 -6.20 1.89 18.00
N ARG A 127 -6.13 0.91 18.92
CA ARG A 127 -5.46 1.04 20.21
C ARG A 127 -3.98 1.31 20.06
N GLY A 128 -3.29 0.58 19.16
CA GLY A 128 -1.86 0.74 18.90
C GLY A 128 -1.51 2.12 18.35
N VAL A 129 -2.31 2.63 17.41
CA VAL A 129 -2.16 3.99 16.85
C VAL A 129 -2.35 5.03 17.96
N ALA A 130 -3.42 4.94 18.77
CA ALA A 130 -3.68 5.84 19.87
C ALA A 130 -2.55 5.80 20.94
N ALA A 131 -2.09 4.60 21.30
CA ALA A 131 -1.01 4.39 22.26
C ALA A 131 0.31 5.04 21.80
N ARG A 132 0.65 4.85 20.52
CA ARG A 132 1.90 5.39 19.98
C ARG A 132 1.87 6.91 19.90
N LEU A 133 0.75 7.50 19.47
CA LEU A 133 0.55 8.96 19.49
C LEU A 133 0.67 9.52 20.91
N ALA A 134 0.01 8.92 21.90
CA ALA A 134 0.12 9.33 23.29
C ALA A 134 1.56 9.23 23.83
N ALA A 135 2.28 8.15 23.50
CA ALA A 135 3.69 7.97 23.89
C ALA A 135 4.63 9.01 23.23
N MET A 136 4.27 9.56 22.07
CA MET A 136 4.99 10.67 21.42
C MET A 136 4.62 12.04 22.00
N GLY A 137 3.73 12.10 23.00
CA GLY A 137 3.31 13.33 23.66
C GLY A 137 2.16 14.08 22.96
N HIS A 138 1.53 13.50 21.96
CA HIS A 138 0.36 14.09 21.33
C HIS A 138 -0.91 13.83 22.14
N PRO A 139 -1.85 14.78 22.21
CA PRO A 139 -3.12 14.57 22.87
C PRO A 139 -3.95 13.54 22.10
N VAL A 140 -4.57 12.61 22.85
CA VAL A 140 -5.46 11.58 22.33
C VAL A 140 -6.76 11.61 23.13
N ALA A 141 -7.90 11.71 22.43
CA ALA A 141 -9.22 11.70 23.06
C ALA A 141 -10.23 10.93 22.19
N GLY A 142 -11.44 10.72 22.69
CA GLY A 142 -12.45 9.91 22.05
C GLY A 142 -13.07 10.60 20.81
N PHE A 143 -13.41 9.79 19.82
CA PHE A 143 -14.17 10.19 18.65
C PHE A 143 -15.05 9.07 18.16
N ASP A 144 -16.08 9.42 17.40
CA ASP A 144 -16.92 8.47 16.70
C ASP A 144 -16.69 8.62 15.20
N ALA A 145 -16.61 7.49 14.47
CA ALA A 145 -16.40 7.50 13.03
C ALA A 145 -17.19 6.41 12.31
N TYR A 146 -17.60 6.72 11.09
CA TYR A 146 -18.03 5.75 10.09
C TYR A 146 -17.01 5.68 8.96
N THR A 147 -16.62 4.47 8.54
CA THR A 147 -15.66 4.26 7.45
C THR A 147 -16.23 3.34 6.39
N THR A 148 -15.89 3.62 5.12
CA THR A 148 -16.11 2.72 3.99
C THR A 148 -14.86 2.65 3.12
N SER A 149 -14.59 1.48 2.53
CA SER A 149 -13.36 1.21 1.77
C SER A 149 -13.69 0.62 0.40
N ASN A 150 -13.00 1.13 -0.62
CA ASN A 150 -12.91 0.48 -1.93
C ASN A 150 -11.50 -0.08 -2.20
N VAL A 151 -10.61 -0.06 -1.21
CA VAL A 151 -9.32 -0.78 -1.29
C VAL A 151 -9.61 -2.28 -1.32
N LEU A 152 -9.22 -2.92 -2.40
CA LEU A 152 -9.51 -4.32 -2.66
C LEU A 152 -8.79 -5.21 -1.64
N LYS A 153 -9.54 -6.10 -0.98
CA LYS A 153 -8.97 -7.07 -0.05
C LYS A 153 -8.24 -8.17 -0.81
N GLY A 154 -7.05 -8.56 -0.35
CA GLY A 154 -6.28 -9.64 -0.98
C GLY A 154 -5.59 -9.27 -2.29
N SER A 155 -5.78 -8.05 -2.81
CA SER A 155 -5.21 -7.58 -4.08
C SER A 155 -3.78 -7.03 -3.98
N GLY A 156 -3.15 -7.11 -2.81
CA GLY A 156 -1.85 -6.50 -2.59
C GLY A 156 -1.85 -4.97 -2.51
N LEU A 157 -3.03 -4.30 -2.35
CA LEU A 157 -3.14 -2.84 -2.24
C LEU A 157 -3.10 -2.30 -0.80
N SER A 158 -2.82 -3.16 0.19
CA SER A 158 -2.66 -2.84 1.63
C SER A 158 -3.83 -2.14 2.29
N SER A 159 -4.97 -2.83 2.40
CA SER A 159 -6.13 -2.30 3.12
C SER A 159 -5.86 -2.07 4.62
N SER A 160 -4.98 -2.84 5.26
CA SER A 160 -4.58 -2.63 6.66
C SER A 160 -3.82 -1.31 6.84
N ALA A 161 -2.79 -1.07 6.02
CA ALA A 161 -2.01 0.16 6.11
C ALA A 161 -2.85 1.43 5.79
N ALA A 162 -3.81 1.33 4.85
CA ALA A 162 -4.76 2.41 4.59
C ALA A 162 -5.66 2.68 5.81
N PHE A 163 -6.11 1.62 6.52
CA PHE A 163 -6.90 1.76 7.74
C PHE A 163 -6.09 2.36 8.90
N GLU A 164 -4.86 1.91 9.12
CA GLU A 164 -3.94 2.47 10.11
C GLU A 164 -3.68 3.96 9.83
N THR A 165 -3.42 4.28 8.56
CA THR A 165 -3.18 5.64 8.10
C THR A 165 -4.39 6.54 8.36
N ILE A 166 -5.63 6.08 8.06
CA ILE A 166 -6.81 6.93 8.28
C ILE A 166 -7.07 7.15 9.77
N VAL A 167 -6.84 6.15 10.62
CA VAL A 167 -6.96 6.30 12.08
C VAL A 167 -5.93 7.30 12.60
N GLY A 168 -4.67 7.21 12.17
CA GLY A 168 -3.62 8.16 12.52
C GLY A 168 -3.91 9.57 12.02
N THR A 169 -4.43 9.71 10.80
CA THR A 169 -4.83 10.99 10.22
C THR A 169 -6.00 11.61 10.98
N MET A 170 -7.03 10.84 11.36
CA MET A 170 -8.14 11.32 12.17
C MET A 170 -7.66 11.84 13.53
N LEU A 171 -6.87 11.06 14.26
CA LEU A 171 -6.35 11.46 15.58
C LEU A 171 -5.43 12.69 15.46
N GLY A 172 -4.53 12.71 14.49
CA GLY A 172 -3.63 13.84 14.26
C GLY A 172 -4.37 15.14 13.93
N SER A 173 -5.40 15.05 13.06
CA SER A 173 -6.20 16.22 12.68
C SER A 173 -7.15 16.67 13.80
N LEU A 174 -7.82 15.72 14.48
CA LEU A 174 -8.78 16.06 15.51
C LEU A 174 -8.14 16.65 16.77
N TYR A 175 -6.93 16.22 17.15
CA TYR A 175 -6.38 16.50 18.48
C TYR A 175 -4.95 17.05 18.49
N ALA A 176 -4.17 16.90 17.43
CA ALA A 176 -2.77 17.33 17.37
C ALA A 176 -2.52 18.49 16.38
N ASP A 177 -3.58 19.17 15.92
CA ASP A 177 -3.54 20.35 15.05
C ASP A 177 -2.61 20.21 13.83
N GLY A 178 -2.55 18.97 13.26
CA GLY A 178 -1.69 18.68 12.12
C GLY A 178 -0.19 18.61 12.43
N SER A 179 0.20 18.56 13.70
CA SER A 179 1.62 18.46 14.11
C SER A 179 2.24 17.06 13.86
N VAL A 180 1.42 16.06 13.51
CA VAL A 180 1.87 14.71 13.16
C VAL A 180 2.01 14.62 11.65
N ASP A 181 3.22 14.49 11.16
CA ASP A 181 3.49 14.40 9.72
C ASP A 181 3.21 13.00 9.14
N ALA A 182 3.21 12.89 7.81
CA ALA A 182 2.91 11.65 7.10
C ALA A 182 3.90 10.51 7.41
N VAL A 183 5.17 10.82 7.64
CA VAL A 183 6.19 9.82 7.98
C VAL A 183 5.95 9.29 9.39
N GLN A 184 5.61 10.18 10.33
CA GLN A 184 5.25 9.78 11.68
C GLN A 184 3.99 8.91 11.71
N ILE A 185 2.93 9.27 10.93
CA ILE A 185 1.72 8.44 10.80
C ILE A 185 2.07 7.04 10.30
N ALA A 186 2.94 6.92 9.30
CA ALA A 186 3.38 5.63 8.79
C ALA A 186 4.10 4.79 9.86
N GLN A 187 5.03 5.39 10.61
CA GLN A 187 5.75 4.72 11.69
C GLN A 187 4.82 4.31 12.85
N ILE A 188 3.80 5.12 13.13
CA ILE A 188 2.76 4.82 14.12
C ILE A 188 1.93 3.62 13.67
N GLY A 189 1.52 3.57 12.39
CA GLY A 189 0.78 2.45 11.81
C GLY A 189 1.58 1.13 11.89
N GLN A 190 2.84 1.15 11.44
CA GLN A 190 3.72 -0.01 11.55
C GLN A 190 3.87 -0.50 13.01
N TYR A 191 4.05 0.42 13.95
CA TYR A 191 4.12 0.07 15.36
C TYR A 191 2.83 -0.63 15.84
N ALA A 192 1.67 -0.12 15.44
CA ALA A 192 0.38 -0.71 15.77
C ALA A 192 0.24 -2.13 15.18
N GLU A 193 0.65 -2.33 13.91
CA GLU A 193 0.60 -3.64 13.25
C GLU A 193 1.55 -4.64 13.91
N ASN A 194 2.79 -4.23 14.24
CA ASN A 194 3.80 -5.13 14.80
C ASN A 194 3.55 -5.47 16.27
N VAL A 195 3.17 -4.49 17.10
CA VAL A 195 3.12 -4.63 18.57
C VAL A 195 1.73 -5.01 19.05
N TYR A 196 0.67 -4.45 18.47
CA TYR A 196 -0.71 -4.65 18.93
C TYR A 196 -1.43 -5.70 18.11
N PHE A 197 -1.41 -5.57 16.79
CA PHE A 197 -2.05 -6.55 15.92
C PHE A 197 -1.31 -7.89 15.90
N GLY A 198 0.02 -7.86 16.03
CA GLY A 198 0.87 -9.05 16.17
C GLY A 198 1.35 -9.62 14.83
N LYS A 199 1.31 -8.85 13.75
CA LYS A 199 1.85 -9.23 12.44
C LYS A 199 3.12 -8.43 12.15
N PRO A 200 4.29 -9.06 12.10
CA PRO A 200 5.53 -8.38 11.73
C PRO A 200 5.45 -7.91 10.28
N SER A 201 5.53 -6.60 10.07
CA SER A 201 5.48 -5.95 8.75
C SER A 201 6.62 -4.95 8.56
N GLY A 202 7.04 -4.77 7.30
CA GLY A 202 7.89 -3.67 6.89
C GLY A 202 7.14 -2.33 6.94
N LEU A 203 7.84 -1.24 6.64
CA LEU A 203 7.27 0.12 6.71
C LEU A 203 6.78 0.63 5.35
N MET A 204 7.03 -0.08 4.26
CA MET A 204 6.72 0.37 2.90
C MET A 204 5.23 0.70 2.72
N ASP A 205 4.36 -0.18 3.19
CA ASP A 205 2.92 -0.09 3.00
C ASP A 205 2.34 1.16 3.66
N GLN A 206 2.65 1.34 4.94
CA GLN A 206 2.21 2.49 5.72
C GLN A 206 2.79 3.79 5.15
N MET A 207 4.05 3.77 4.72
CA MET A 207 4.70 4.95 4.17
C MET A 207 4.04 5.39 2.85
N ALA A 208 3.76 4.45 1.94
CA ALA A 208 3.11 4.77 0.68
C ALA A 208 1.65 5.23 0.86
N CYS A 209 0.89 4.62 1.78
CA CYS A 209 -0.46 5.06 2.11
C CYS A 209 -0.49 6.44 2.78
N SER A 210 0.51 6.74 3.62
CA SER A 210 0.55 7.97 4.41
C SER A 210 1.09 9.16 3.63
N VAL A 211 2.13 8.98 2.80
CA VAL A 211 2.78 10.06 2.06
C VAL A 211 2.08 10.35 0.72
N GLY A 212 1.64 9.29 0.00
CA GLY A 212 1.03 9.39 -1.33
C GLY A 212 2.00 9.82 -2.43
N GLY A 213 1.49 9.89 -3.67
CA GLY A 213 2.33 10.09 -4.86
C GLY A 213 3.26 8.91 -5.11
N PHE A 214 4.22 9.08 -6.00
CA PHE A 214 5.35 8.16 -6.06
C PHE A 214 6.35 8.50 -4.95
N ILE A 215 6.79 7.48 -4.23
CA ILE A 215 7.84 7.60 -3.21
C ILE A 215 8.91 6.55 -3.41
N THR A 216 10.14 6.91 -3.17
CA THR A 216 11.24 5.95 -2.99
C THR A 216 11.64 5.91 -1.52
N ILE A 217 11.94 4.72 -1.03
CA ILE A 217 12.35 4.50 0.36
C ILE A 217 13.67 3.71 0.34
N ASP A 218 14.69 4.22 1.01
CA ASP A 218 15.93 3.49 1.28
C ASP A 218 15.93 3.03 2.75
N PHE A 219 15.88 1.72 2.96
CA PHE A 219 15.87 1.08 4.29
C PHE A 219 17.28 0.73 4.79
N ALA A 220 18.35 1.40 4.32
CA ALA A 220 19.69 1.16 4.82
C ALA A 220 19.77 1.25 6.36
N ASP A 221 19.02 2.17 6.95
CA ASP A 221 18.70 2.22 8.38
C ASP A 221 17.19 2.06 8.55
N PRO A 222 16.67 0.88 8.96
CA PRO A 222 15.22 0.66 9.11
C PRO A 222 14.56 1.53 10.19
N GLU A 223 15.33 1.98 11.18
CA GLU A 223 14.82 2.88 12.23
C GLU A 223 14.68 4.32 11.73
N LYS A 224 15.45 4.68 10.70
CA LYS A 224 15.48 6.01 10.08
C LYS A 224 15.50 5.91 8.55
N PRO A 225 14.47 5.36 7.93
CA PRO A 225 14.43 5.20 6.48
C PRO A 225 14.46 6.56 5.79
N VAL A 226 15.19 6.63 4.68
CA VAL A 226 15.19 7.83 3.84
C VAL A 226 14.04 7.74 2.87
N VAL A 227 13.06 8.66 2.99
CA VAL A 227 11.86 8.72 2.17
C VAL A 227 11.90 9.96 1.30
N GLU A 228 11.79 9.79 -0.01
CA GLU A 228 11.73 10.89 -0.97
C GLU A 228 10.51 10.77 -1.89
N LYS A 229 9.80 11.87 -2.10
CA LYS A 229 8.80 11.96 -3.18
C LYS A 229 9.51 11.96 -4.52
N VAL A 230 8.92 11.26 -5.47
CA VAL A 230 9.35 11.25 -6.87
C VAL A 230 8.36 12.08 -7.66
N ASP A 231 8.81 13.25 -8.10
CA ASP A 231 7.99 14.16 -8.89
C ASP A 231 7.80 13.60 -10.30
N PHE A 232 6.61 13.10 -10.57
CA PHE A 232 6.20 12.56 -11.86
C PHE A 232 4.68 12.60 -11.99
N ASP A 233 4.18 13.31 -12.99
CA ASP A 233 2.76 13.37 -13.30
C ASP A 233 2.33 12.15 -14.16
N PHE A 234 1.93 11.09 -13.47
CA PHE A 234 1.49 9.85 -14.12
C PHE A 234 0.24 10.06 -14.99
N ALA A 235 -0.65 10.99 -14.64
CA ALA A 235 -1.87 11.22 -15.40
C ALA A 235 -1.58 11.70 -16.83
N ARG A 236 -0.41 12.33 -17.06
CA ARG A 236 0.03 12.82 -18.37
C ARG A 236 0.92 11.84 -19.12
N SER A 237 1.17 10.65 -18.57
CA SER A 237 2.04 9.67 -19.22
C SER A 237 1.44 8.99 -20.45
N GLY A 238 0.10 9.02 -20.62
CA GLY A 238 -0.62 8.25 -21.64
C GLY A 238 -0.80 6.77 -21.26
N TYR A 239 -0.67 6.44 -19.98
CA TYR A 239 -0.79 5.09 -19.45
C TYR A 239 -1.72 5.03 -18.24
N LYS A 240 -2.35 3.88 -18.04
CA LYS A 240 -3.06 3.52 -16.80
C LYS A 240 -2.30 2.42 -16.07
N LEU A 241 -2.31 2.51 -14.74
CA LEU A 241 -1.87 1.42 -13.89
C LEU A 241 -3.01 0.41 -13.77
N CYS A 242 -2.81 -0.81 -14.23
CA CYS A 242 -3.78 -1.88 -14.09
C CYS A 242 -3.29 -2.91 -13.07
N ILE A 243 -4.14 -3.24 -12.11
CA ILE A 243 -3.96 -4.38 -11.21
C ILE A 243 -4.95 -5.45 -11.64
N VAL A 244 -4.42 -6.64 -11.98
CA VAL A 244 -5.25 -7.78 -12.39
C VAL A 244 -5.22 -8.83 -11.28
N ASP A 245 -6.40 -9.10 -10.69
CA ASP A 245 -6.58 -10.16 -9.71
C ASP A 245 -6.78 -11.49 -10.43
N THR A 246 -5.91 -12.46 -10.16
CA THR A 246 -5.94 -13.78 -10.79
C THR A 246 -6.77 -14.80 -10.02
N GLY A 247 -7.40 -14.40 -8.91
CA GLY A 247 -8.27 -15.27 -8.10
C GLY A 247 -7.52 -16.34 -7.30
N GLY A 248 -6.20 -16.26 -7.20
CA GLY A 248 -5.38 -17.24 -6.49
C GLY A 248 -5.63 -17.23 -4.97
N ASN A 249 -5.62 -18.41 -4.35
CA ASN A 249 -5.82 -18.54 -2.90
C ASN A 249 -4.54 -18.26 -2.12
N HIS A 250 -4.61 -17.38 -1.12
CA HIS A 250 -3.49 -17.00 -0.23
C HIS A 250 -3.42 -17.83 1.06
N ALA A 251 -4.37 -18.74 1.32
CA ALA A 251 -4.60 -19.33 2.64
C ALA A 251 -3.38 -20.10 3.21
N ASP A 252 -2.56 -20.75 2.37
CA ASP A 252 -1.45 -21.61 2.81
C ASP A 252 -0.08 -21.10 2.34
N LEU A 253 0.05 -19.81 2.03
CA LEU A 253 1.26 -19.23 1.43
C LEU A 253 2.18 -18.51 2.42
N THR A 254 1.84 -18.50 3.72
CA THR A 254 2.64 -17.81 4.77
C THR A 254 4.11 -18.26 4.75
N ASP A 255 4.34 -19.57 4.63
CA ASP A 255 5.71 -20.13 4.57
C ASP A 255 6.45 -19.72 3.30
N ASP A 256 5.74 -19.63 2.16
CA ASP A 256 6.32 -19.21 0.89
C ASP A 256 6.78 -17.75 0.96
N TYR A 257 5.96 -16.85 1.52
CA TYR A 257 6.33 -15.46 1.79
C TYR A 257 7.53 -15.36 2.72
N ALA A 258 7.48 -16.06 3.87
CA ALA A 258 8.55 -16.06 4.85
C ALA A 258 9.86 -16.61 4.27
N SER A 259 9.79 -17.61 3.39
CA SER A 259 10.95 -18.25 2.78
C SER A 259 11.82 -17.28 1.99
N ALA A 260 11.24 -16.25 1.38
CA ALA A 260 12.02 -15.26 0.62
C ALA A 260 13.01 -14.52 1.54
N ALA A 261 12.53 -14.01 2.68
CA ALA A 261 13.38 -13.34 3.67
C ALA A 261 14.39 -14.30 4.31
N VAL A 262 13.93 -15.47 4.76
CA VAL A 262 14.76 -16.48 5.45
C VAL A 262 15.92 -16.93 4.57
N GLU A 263 15.67 -17.19 3.28
CA GLU A 263 16.70 -17.65 2.35
C GLU A 263 17.72 -16.55 2.02
N MET A 264 17.28 -15.31 1.82
CA MET A 264 18.19 -14.18 1.64
C MET A 264 19.07 -13.95 2.88
N CYS A 265 18.48 -14.01 4.08
CA CYS A 265 19.25 -13.94 5.35
C CYS A 265 20.25 -15.10 5.49
N SER A 266 19.92 -16.31 5.00
CA SER A 266 20.87 -17.44 5.04
C SER A 266 22.16 -17.17 4.24
N VAL A 267 22.02 -16.51 3.08
CA VAL A 267 23.16 -16.08 2.26
C VAL A 267 23.96 -14.98 2.96
N ALA A 268 23.27 -14.00 3.56
CA ALA A 268 23.93 -12.94 4.32
C ALA A 268 24.75 -13.51 5.49
N ARG A 269 24.17 -14.42 6.28
CA ARG A 269 24.85 -15.06 7.42
C ARG A 269 26.04 -15.92 6.98
N ALA A 270 25.94 -16.61 5.84
CA ALA A 270 27.06 -17.36 5.28
C ALA A 270 28.24 -16.45 4.87
N LEU A 271 27.99 -15.15 4.73
CA LEU A 271 28.98 -14.10 4.48
C LEU A 271 29.28 -13.24 5.72
N GLY A 272 28.77 -13.63 6.91
CA GLY A 272 29.07 -12.98 8.18
C GLY A 272 28.27 -11.69 8.45
N LYS A 273 27.11 -11.54 7.82
CA LYS A 273 26.18 -10.41 8.01
C LYS A 273 24.76 -10.91 8.26
N GLU A 274 23.88 -10.05 8.74
CA GLU A 274 22.45 -10.41 8.95
C GLU A 274 21.60 -10.19 7.70
N VAL A 275 21.90 -9.14 6.91
CA VAL A 275 21.16 -8.76 5.72
C VAL A 275 22.07 -8.56 4.53
N LEU A 276 21.55 -8.75 3.32
CA LEU A 276 22.32 -8.63 2.07
C LEU A 276 22.79 -7.19 1.80
N ARG A 277 22.08 -6.18 2.30
CA ARG A 277 22.44 -4.77 2.14
C ARG A 277 23.83 -4.45 2.70
N ASP A 278 24.26 -5.13 3.76
CA ASP A 278 25.55 -4.92 4.42
C ASP A 278 26.74 -5.58 3.69
N ILE A 279 26.47 -6.20 2.55
CA ILE A 279 27.46 -6.93 1.74
C ILE A 279 27.54 -6.27 0.37
N ALA A 280 28.74 -5.87 -0.03
CA ALA A 280 28.95 -5.34 -1.37
C ALA A 280 28.61 -6.39 -2.45
N PRO A 281 27.90 -6.02 -3.53
CA PRO A 281 27.51 -6.95 -4.59
C PRO A 281 28.69 -7.78 -5.14
N GLU A 282 29.85 -7.17 -5.32
CA GLU A 282 31.06 -7.81 -5.83
C GLU A 282 31.55 -8.91 -4.89
N THR A 283 31.39 -8.72 -3.57
CA THR A 283 31.72 -9.74 -2.56
C THR A 283 30.81 -10.96 -2.71
N PHE A 284 29.50 -10.75 -2.87
CA PHE A 284 28.57 -11.84 -3.12
C PHE A 284 28.88 -12.56 -4.42
N TYR A 285 29.00 -11.83 -5.54
CA TYR A 285 29.27 -12.42 -6.86
C TYR A 285 30.56 -13.22 -6.88
N GLY A 286 31.64 -12.70 -6.25
CA GLY A 286 32.92 -13.39 -6.16
C GLY A 286 32.94 -14.64 -5.26
N ARG A 287 31.89 -14.81 -4.43
CA ARG A 287 31.79 -15.92 -3.46
C ARG A 287 30.75 -16.97 -3.83
N VAL A 288 30.00 -16.82 -4.91
CA VAL A 288 28.91 -17.75 -5.31
C VAL A 288 29.37 -19.21 -5.31
N ALA A 289 30.57 -19.49 -5.88
CA ALA A 289 31.10 -20.87 -5.91
C ALA A 289 31.33 -21.46 -4.50
N SER A 290 31.77 -20.64 -3.54
CA SER A 290 32.01 -21.08 -2.15
C SER A 290 30.74 -21.10 -1.30
N LEU A 291 29.70 -20.39 -1.71
CA LEU A 291 28.39 -20.38 -1.08
C LEU A 291 27.52 -21.54 -1.51
N ARG A 292 27.71 -22.04 -2.74
CA ARG A 292 27.04 -23.25 -3.21
C ARG A 292 27.47 -24.45 -2.37
N GLY A 293 26.52 -25.12 -1.74
CA GLY A 293 26.78 -26.18 -0.76
C GLY A 293 26.67 -25.72 0.69
N LYS A 294 26.71 -24.40 0.97
CA LYS A 294 26.34 -23.80 2.27
C LYS A 294 24.93 -23.24 2.25
N CYS A 295 24.51 -22.72 1.11
CA CYS A 295 23.18 -22.19 0.86
C CYS A 295 22.52 -23.00 -0.27
N THR A 296 21.19 -23.02 -0.31
CA THR A 296 20.46 -23.62 -1.42
C THR A 296 20.62 -22.80 -2.71
N ASP A 297 20.52 -23.44 -3.89
CA ASP A 297 20.56 -22.72 -5.15
C ASP A 297 19.47 -21.65 -5.23
N ARG A 298 18.26 -21.89 -4.66
CA ARG A 298 17.18 -20.91 -4.61
C ARG A 298 17.54 -19.70 -3.72
N ALA A 299 18.19 -19.91 -2.59
CA ALA A 299 18.67 -18.80 -1.74
C ALA A 299 19.68 -17.92 -2.48
N LEU A 300 20.60 -18.52 -3.25
CA LEU A 300 21.55 -17.77 -4.08
C LEU A 300 20.83 -17.00 -5.19
N LEU A 301 19.84 -17.60 -5.88
CA LEU A 301 19.03 -16.91 -6.89
C LEU A 301 18.29 -15.71 -6.29
N ARG A 302 17.71 -15.86 -5.10
CA ARG A 302 17.05 -14.77 -4.37
C ARG A 302 18.01 -13.65 -3.99
N ALA A 303 19.28 -13.96 -3.67
CA ALA A 303 20.29 -12.95 -3.47
C ALA A 303 20.66 -12.22 -4.79
N PHE A 304 20.74 -12.90 -5.92
CA PHE A 304 20.89 -12.27 -7.24
C PHE A 304 19.73 -11.31 -7.53
N HIS A 305 18.49 -11.73 -7.22
CA HIS A 305 17.31 -10.86 -7.34
C HIS A 305 17.47 -9.60 -6.49
N PHE A 306 17.81 -9.76 -5.20
CA PHE A 306 17.97 -8.64 -4.28
C PHE A 306 18.95 -7.59 -4.82
N TYR A 307 20.16 -7.99 -5.19
CA TYR A 307 21.15 -7.04 -5.69
C TYR A 307 20.70 -6.36 -6.99
N GLY A 308 20.08 -7.12 -7.90
CA GLY A 308 19.56 -6.58 -9.14
C GLY A 308 18.43 -5.58 -8.91
N ASP A 309 17.45 -5.92 -8.08
CA ASP A 309 16.27 -5.09 -7.85
C ASP A 309 16.59 -3.87 -7.00
N ASN A 310 17.43 -4.03 -5.98
CA ASN A 310 17.94 -2.91 -5.17
C ASN A 310 18.70 -1.86 -6.01
N ALA A 311 19.42 -2.29 -7.05
CA ALA A 311 20.10 -1.40 -7.98
C ALA A 311 19.15 -0.79 -9.04
N ARG A 312 18.02 -1.46 -9.37
CA ARG A 312 17.04 -0.94 -10.33
C ARG A 312 16.24 0.22 -9.78
N VAL A 313 15.87 0.20 -8.49
CA VAL A 313 15.04 1.25 -7.89
C VAL A 313 15.58 2.66 -8.14
N PRO A 314 16.86 3.00 -7.88
CA PRO A 314 17.37 4.32 -8.20
C PRO A 314 17.30 4.67 -9.70
N ARG A 315 17.45 3.68 -10.60
CA ARG A 315 17.33 3.86 -12.05
C ARG A 315 15.88 4.14 -12.45
N GLN A 316 14.90 3.44 -11.85
CA GLN A 316 13.47 3.70 -12.04
C GLN A 316 13.11 5.12 -11.58
N VAL A 317 13.61 5.55 -10.42
CA VAL A 317 13.42 6.90 -9.88
C VAL A 317 14.02 7.96 -10.81
N ALA A 318 15.24 7.74 -11.30
CA ALA A 318 15.91 8.65 -12.23
C ALA A 318 15.12 8.78 -13.56
N ALA A 319 14.63 7.67 -14.09
CA ALA A 319 13.83 7.65 -15.31
C ALA A 319 12.51 8.43 -15.14
N LEU A 320 11.78 8.24 -14.02
CA LEU A 320 10.57 8.99 -13.71
C LEU A 320 10.86 10.51 -13.59
N ARG A 321 11.88 10.90 -12.82
CA ARG A 321 12.29 12.31 -12.65
C ARG A 321 12.69 12.97 -13.98
N ALA A 322 13.25 12.20 -14.90
CA ALA A 322 13.60 12.67 -16.25
C ALA A 322 12.42 12.67 -17.24
N GLY A 323 11.25 12.15 -16.86
CA GLY A 323 10.14 11.93 -17.78
C GLY A 323 10.41 10.81 -18.81
N ASP A 324 11.45 10.01 -18.64
CA ASP A 324 11.80 8.89 -19.51
C ASP A 324 11.01 7.63 -19.15
N PHE A 325 9.74 7.64 -19.56
CA PHE A 325 8.82 6.56 -19.25
C PHE A 325 9.15 5.26 -20.01
N GLU A 326 9.85 5.33 -21.15
CA GLU A 326 10.31 4.16 -21.89
C GLU A 326 11.37 3.39 -21.10
N THR A 327 12.39 4.09 -20.57
CA THR A 327 13.38 3.47 -19.66
C THR A 327 12.73 2.94 -18.39
N PHE A 328 11.76 3.67 -17.82
CA PHE A 328 11.02 3.20 -16.66
C PHE A 328 10.29 1.88 -16.94
N LYS A 329 9.55 1.76 -18.04
CA LYS A 329 8.84 0.54 -18.46
C LYS A 329 9.81 -0.65 -18.65
N ALA A 330 10.95 -0.41 -19.31
CA ALA A 330 11.97 -1.43 -19.49
C ALA A 330 12.47 -1.98 -18.14
N LEU A 331 12.70 -1.09 -17.16
CA LEU A 331 13.13 -1.47 -15.82
C LEU A 331 12.04 -2.21 -15.03
N VAL A 332 10.76 -1.91 -15.24
CA VAL A 332 9.63 -2.67 -14.68
C VAL A 332 9.62 -4.10 -15.22
N ILE A 333 9.81 -4.27 -16.53
CA ILE A 333 9.89 -5.61 -17.16
C ILE A 333 11.12 -6.37 -16.66
N GLU A 334 12.28 -5.72 -16.54
CA GLU A 334 13.47 -6.35 -15.96
C GLU A 334 13.22 -6.84 -14.52
N SER A 335 12.53 -6.03 -13.69
CA SER A 335 12.14 -6.41 -12.33
C SER A 335 11.20 -7.61 -12.33
N GLY A 336 10.19 -7.60 -13.19
CA GLY A 336 9.25 -8.72 -13.35
C GLY A 336 9.93 -10.03 -13.77
N ARG A 337 10.86 -9.95 -14.72
CA ARG A 337 11.66 -11.10 -15.14
C ARG A 337 12.56 -11.60 -14.01
N SER A 338 13.19 -10.71 -13.26
CA SER A 338 13.99 -11.05 -12.08
C SER A 338 13.15 -11.72 -11.00
N SER A 339 11.93 -11.24 -10.76
CA SER A 339 10.97 -11.87 -9.84
C SER A 339 10.61 -13.27 -10.28
N PHE A 340 10.32 -13.48 -11.57
CA PHE A 340 10.00 -14.79 -12.12
C PHE A 340 11.19 -15.77 -12.05
N MET A 341 12.37 -15.34 -12.54
CA MET A 341 13.52 -16.23 -12.74
C MET A 341 14.32 -16.46 -11.46
N TYR A 342 14.48 -15.44 -10.60
CA TYR A 342 15.41 -15.46 -9.48
C TYR A 342 14.70 -15.46 -8.13
N LEU A 343 13.75 -14.56 -7.90
CA LEU A 343 12.99 -14.53 -6.64
C LEU A 343 12.04 -15.74 -6.57
N GLN A 344 11.46 -16.13 -7.70
CA GLN A 344 10.54 -17.27 -7.85
C GLN A 344 9.30 -17.11 -6.97
N ASN A 345 8.66 -15.95 -7.05
CA ASN A 345 7.45 -15.61 -6.30
C ASN A 345 6.19 -15.49 -7.18
N VAL A 346 6.16 -16.08 -8.36
CA VAL A 346 5.00 -16.02 -9.26
C VAL A 346 4.05 -17.21 -9.14
N TYR A 347 4.49 -18.30 -8.52
CA TYR A 347 3.67 -19.44 -8.12
C TYR A 347 4.35 -20.21 -6.98
N THR A 348 3.57 -21.00 -6.24
CA THR A 348 4.11 -21.88 -5.20
C THR A 348 4.48 -23.24 -5.74
N CYS A 349 5.65 -23.77 -5.30
CA CYS A 349 6.04 -25.14 -5.62
C CYS A 349 5.13 -26.20 -4.95
N LYS A 350 4.29 -25.81 -3.96
CA LYS A 350 3.32 -26.68 -3.31
C LYS A 350 2.17 -27.07 -4.25
N ASN A 351 1.82 -26.17 -5.18
CA ASN A 351 0.79 -26.40 -6.20
C ASN A 351 1.24 -25.85 -7.55
N PRO A 352 2.08 -26.61 -8.30
CA PRO A 352 2.68 -26.14 -9.54
C PRO A 352 1.68 -26.01 -10.71
N ASP A 353 0.47 -26.56 -10.58
CA ASP A 353 -0.57 -26.49 -11.60
C ASP A 353 -1.40 -25.19 -11.51
N GLU A 354 -1.41 -24.52 -10.35
CA GLU A 354 -2.08 -23.23 -10.15
C GLU A 354 -1.13 -22.06 -10.40
N GLN A 355 -1.08 -21.59 -11.63
CA GLN A 355 -0.17 -20.53 -12.07
C GLN A 355 -0.90 -19.31 -12.66
N GLY A 356 -1.94 -18.82 -11.97
CA GLY A 356 -2.72 -17.68 -12.43
C GLY A 356 -1.88 -16.44 -12.71
N LEU A 357 -0.89 -16.11 -11.83
CA LEU A 357 0.03 -15.00 -12.05
C LEU A 357 0.89 -15.20 -13.31
N SER A 358 1.45 -16.40 -13.51
CA SER A 358 2.26 -16.71 -14.71
C SER A 358 1.44 -16.55 -15.98
N LEU A 359 0.18 -17.02 -15.97
CA LEU A 359 -0.74 -16.88 -17.10
C LEU A 359 -1.06 -15.41 -17.39
N ALA A 360 -1.37 -14.62 -16.36
CA ALA A 360 -1.65 -13.20 -16.50
C ALA A 360 -0.43 -12.41 -17.03
N LEU A 361 0.79 -12.75 -16.57
CA LEU A 361 2.03 -12.15 -17.08
C LEU A 361 2.26 -12.49 -18.56
N ALA A 362 2.06 -13.75 -18.96
CA ALA A 362 2.20 -14.18 -20.36
C ALA A 362 1.17 -13.50 -21.27
N MET A 363 -0.09 -13.35 -20.81
CA MET A 363 -1.11 -12.60 -21.54
C MET A 363 -0.75 -11.13 -21.67
N SER A 364 -0.23 -10.50 -20.58
CA SER A 364 0.23 -9.10 -20.61
C SER A 364 1.37 -8.92 -21.60
N GLU A 365 2.35 -9.82 -21.63
CA GLU A 365 3.43 -9.81 -22.62
C GLU A 365 2.87 -9.87 -24.04
N HIS A 366 1.95 -10.78 -24.32
CA HIS A 366 1.34 -10.91 -25.64
C HIS A 366 0.55 -9.65 -26.06
N LEU A 367 -0.22 -9.06 -25.14
CA LEU A 367 -1.09 -7.91 -25.43
C LEU A 367 -0.34 -6.57 -25.46
N LEU A 368 0.71 -6.43 -24.69
CA LEU A 368 1.39 -5.16 -24.43
C LEU A 368 2.83 -5.09 -24.99
N ALA A 369 3.33 -6.16 -25.62
CA ALA A 369 4.73 -6.24 -26.08
C ALA A 369 5.15 -4.99 -26.89
N GLY A 370 6.28 -4.39 -26.50
CA GLY A 370 6.83 -3.19 -27.10
C GLY A 370 6.08 -1.88 -26.75
N ARG A 371 4.96 -1.94 -26.03
CA ARG A 371 4.15 -0.75 -25.72
C ARG A 371 3.93 -0.55 -24.21
N GLY A 372 3.63 -1.59 -23.45
CA GLY A 372 3.36 -1.52 -22.03
C GLY A 372 4.48 -2.14 -21.17
N ALA A 373 4.21 -2.30 -19.88
CA ALA A 373 5.07 -3.02 -18.95
C ALA A 373 4.21 -3.83 -17.97
N TRP A 374 4.77 -4.92 -17.43
CA TRP A 374 4.06 -5.83 -16.52
C TRP A 374 5.03 -6.52 -15.57
N ARG A 375 4.53 -6.87 -14.39
CA ARG A 375 5.26 -7.65 -13.39
C ARG A 375 4.29 -8.24 -12.36
N VAL A 376 4.78 -9.19 -11.56
CA VAL A 376 4.08 -9.60 -10.35
C VAL A 376 3.93 -8.41 -9.40
N HIS A 377 2.83 -8.33 -8.67
CA HIS A 377 2.53 -7.25 -7.73
C HIS A 377 2.57 -7.74 -6.29
N GLY A 378 3.24 -6.98 -5.40
CA GLY A 378 3.37 -7.31 -3.99
C GLY A 378 4.15 -8.60 -3.72
N GLY A 379 3.71 -9.36 -2.74
CA GLY A 379 4.40 -10.59 -2.30
C GLY A 379 4.48 -11.71 -3.32
N GLY A 380 3.55 -11.75 -4.28
CA GLY A 380 3.50 -12.80 -5.29
C GLY A 380 2.88 -14.11 -4.78
N PHE A 381 3.31 -15.24 -5.33
CA PHE A 381 2.83 -16.62 -5.13
C PHE A 381 1.35 -16.85 -5.50
N ALA A 382 0.48 -15.88 -5.28
CA ALA A 382 -0.90 -15.77 -5.71
C ALA A 382 -1.31 -14.28 -5.77
N GLY A 383 -2.56 -13.98 -6.11
CA GLY A 383 -3.14 -12.64 -6.07
C GLY A 383 -2.99 -11.89 -7.38
N THR A 384 -2.16 -10.85 -7.44
CA THR A 384 -2.26 -9.85 -8.50
C THR A 384 -0.98 -9.67 -9.30
N ILE A 385 -1.15 -9.24 -10.56
CA ILE A 385 -0.09 -8.62 -11.36
C ILE A 385 -0.33 -7.12 -11.48
N GLN A 386 0.73 -6.38 -11.76
CA GLN A 386 0.70 -4.96 -12.10
C GLN A 386 1.09 -4.78 -13.56
N SER A 387 0.34 -3.93 -14.28
CA SER A 387 0.65 -3.59 -15.67
C SER A 387 0.50 -2.09 -15.90
N PHE A 388 1.40 -1.52 -16.70
CA PHE A 388 1.31 -0.16 -17.24
C PHE A 388 0.79 -0.25 -18.67
N VAL A 389 -0.47 0.06 -18.86
CA VAL A 389 -1.24 -0.16 -20.09
C VAL A 389 -1.42 1.18 -20.81
N PRO A 390 -1.05 1.31 -22.11
CA PRO A 390 -1.35 2.49 -22.90
C PRO A 390 -2.86 2.80 -22.92
N ASP A 391 -3.24 4.08 -22.87
CA ASP A 391 -4.65 4.49 -22.82
C ASP A 391 -5.48 3.91 -23.96
N ASP A 392 -4.92 3.83 -25.19
CA ASP A 392 -5.60 3.29 -26.36
C ASP A 392 -5.76 1.76 -26.36
N LEU A 393 -5.06 1.05 -25.49
CA LEU A 393 -5.18 -0.41 -25.31
C LEU A 393 -5.98 -0.81 -24.06
N LEU A 394 -6.37 0.15 -23.22
CA LEU A 394 -6.94 -0.11 -21.89
C LEU A 394 -8.18 -1.02 -21.95
N GLU A 395 -9.16 -0.68 -22.79
CA GLU A 395 -10.41 -1.45 -22.85
C GLU A 395 -10.17 -2.86 -23.40
N ALA A 396 -9.39 -2.99 -24.49
CA ALA A 396 -9.07 -4.31 -25.05
C ALA A 396 -8.27 -5.18 -24.06
N TYR A 397 -7.35 -4.58 -23.29
CA TYR A 397 -6.61 -5.26 -22.24
C TYR A 397 -7.53 -5.73 -21.11
N ARG A 398 -8.43 -4.86 -20.63
CA ARG A 398 -9.41 -5.17 -19.59
C ARG A 398 -10.30 -6.32 -20.01
N GLU A 399 -10.97 -6.20 -21.17
CA GLU A 399 -11.86 -7.23 -21.69
C GLU A 399 -11.17 -8.59 -21.81
N ARG A 400 -9.92 -8.59 -22.27
CA ARG A 400 -9.17 -9.84 -22.44
C ARG A 400 -8.77 -10.46 -21.09
N MET A 401 -8.33 -9.65 -20.12
CA MET A 401 -8.02 -10.14 -18.77
C MET A 401 -9.28 -10.64 -18.05
N GLU A 402 -10.36 -9.89 -18.09
CA GLU A 402 -11.62 -10.27 -17.46
C GLU A 402 -12.27 -11.49 -18.10
N SER A 403 -12.04 -11.74 -19.39
CA SER A 403 -12.51 -12.96 -20.05
C SER A 403 -11.88 -14.24 -19.50
N VAL A 404 -10.71 -14.14 -18.86
CA VAL A 404 -9.95 -15.26 -18.30
C VAL A 404 -10.08 -15.33 -16.78
N PHE A 405 -9.98 -14.19 -16.11
CA PHE A 405 -9.91 -14.12 -14.64
C PHE A 405 -11.26 -13.71 -14.00
N GLY A 406 -12.28 -13.43 -14.80
CA GLY A 406 -13.61 -13.06 -14.34
C GLY A 406 -13.89 -11.56 -14.45
N ALA A 407 -15.16 -11.22 -14.59
CA ALA A 407 -15.62 -9.83 -14.67
C ALA A 407 -15.17 -9.04 -13.43
N GLY A 408 -14.62 -7.84 -13.64
CA GLY A 408 -14.14 -6.97 -12.57
C GLY A 408 -12.77 -7.36 -11.99
N SER A 409 -12.05 -8.31 -12.57
CA SER A 409 -10.69 -8.70 -12.12
C SER A 409 -9.60 -7.69 -12.54
N CYS A 410 -9.86 -6.83 -13.54
CA CYS A 410 -8.90 -5.84 -14.03
C CYS A 410 -9.28 -4.42 -13.56
N HIS A 411 -8.52 -3.89 -12.62
CA HIS A 411 -8.75 -2.59 -12.01
C HIS A 411 -7.80 -1.54 -12.61
N ALA A 412 -8.34 -0.56 -13.35
CA ALA A 412 -7.58 0.60 -13.80
C ALA A 412 -7.52 1.65 -12.69
N LEU A 413 -6.30 2.04 -12.30
CA LEU A 413 -6.00 2.93 -11.20
C LEU A 413 -5.24 4.15 -11.68
N SER A 414 -5.34 5.24 -10.92
CA SER A 414 -4.48 6.41 -11.03
C SER A 414 -3.60 6.55 -9.78
N ILE A 415 -2.48 7.26 -9.91
CA ILE A 415 -1.62 7.59 -8.78
C ILE A 415 -2.21 8.80 -8.07
N ARG A 416 -2.43 8.66 -6.77
CA ARG A 416 -2.98 9.70 -5.93
C ARG A 416 -1.85 10.57 -5.34
N PRO A 417 -1.89 11.91 -5.51
CA PRO A 417 -0.75 12.80 -5.20
C PRO A 417 -0.48 12.96 -3.70
N VAL A 418 -1.46 12.65 -2.83
CA VAL A 418 -1.38 12.81 -1.38
C VAL A 418 -1.87 11.53 -0.68
N GLY A 419 -1.30 11.22 0.47
CA GLY A 419 -1.67 10.09 1.31
C GLY A 419 -2.89 10.36 2.19
N GLY A 420 -2.78 9.97 3.49
CA GLY A 420 -3.82 10.24 4.47
C GLY A 420 -4.06 11.74 4.65
N VAL A 421 -5.32 12.19 4.54
CA VAL A 421 -5.66 13.62 4.55
C VAL A 421 -7.07 13.87 5.08
N GLU A 422 -7.25 15.02 5.77
CA GLU A 422 -8.56 15.61 5.99
C GLU A 422 -9.01 16.32 4.71
N ILE A 423 -10.25 16.07 4.28
CA ILE A 423 -10.78 16.66 3.05
C ILE A 423 -11.50 17.96 3.36
N THR A 424 -10.97 19.04 2.81
CA THR A 424 -11.56 20.36 2.87
C THR A 424 -11.84 20.87 1.47
N PRO A 425 -12.74 21.86 1.29
CA PRO A 425 -12.99 22.46 -0.03
C PRO A 425 -11.75 23.09 -0.70
N LYS A 426 -10.70 23.39 0.07
CA LYS A 426 -9.44 23.96 -0.43
C LYS A 426 -8.32 22.95 -0.63
N LEU A 427 -8.58 21.67 -0.47
CA LEU A 427 -7.57 20.63 -0.67
C LEU A 427 -7.18 20.60 -2.15
N GLY A 428 -5.89 20.76 -2.45
CA GLY A 428 -5.34 20.73 -3.81
C GLY A 428 -5.30 22.12 -4.50
N ALA A 429 -5.77 23.19 -3.80
CA ALA A 429 -5.75 24.57 -4.30
C ALA A 429 -4.35 25.20 -4.20
#